data_a77e27aeb963ed662b590b4b57a5637b
#
_entry.id   a77e27aeb963ed662b590b4b57a5637b
#
_cell.length_a   1.000
_cell.length_b   1.000
_cell.length_c   1.000
_cell.angle_alpha   90.00
_cell.angle_beta   90.00
_cell.angle_gamma   90.00
#
_symmetry.space_group_name_H-M   'P 1'
#
loop_
_entity.id
_entity.type
_entity.pdbx_description
1 polymer ?
#
loop_
_entity_poly.entity_id
_entity_poly.type
_entity_poly.pdbx_seq_one_letter_code
_entity_poly.pdbx_strand_id
1 'polypeptide(L)'
;MKLSFLVPGIFLLSISGFAQKQNVLFIAADDLSCALGCYGDPIAQTPHLDRLAATGVCFLNAYNQLPLCNPTRASVMTGLRPDTIKVYDLDRHFRDEVPDAVTLSQQFMKHGWWAGRVGKIYHYNVPASIGTDGFDDPPSWQKTVNPIGRDKTDESLIFNAEPHRKISAALSWLAADGKDEEQTDGMIATETIRLMEEHKKDPFFIAAGFFRPHTPFVAPKKYFDMYPLEEMRLPFAPSDDREDIPTAAFAHQ
;
A
#
# COMPACT_ATOMS: atom_id res chain seq x y z
N MET A 1 19.17 38.49 68.22
CA MET A 1 18.05 37.84 67.53
C MET A 1 18.58 37.45 66.10
N LYS A 2 18.89 36.18 65.93
CA LYS A 2 19.33 35.66 64.62
C LYS A 2 18.13 35.03 63.93
N LEU A 3 17.69 35.62 62.82
CA LEU A 3 16.63 35.08 61.95
C LEU A 3 17.25 34.05 61.00
N SER A 4 16.92 32.76 61.14
CA SER A 4 17.30 31.72 60.22
C SER A 4 16.18 31.62 59.20
N PHE A 5 16.52 31.89 57.88
CA PHE A 5 15.64 31.65 56.77
C PHE A 5 15.79 30.20 56.33
N LEU A 6 14.71 29.42 56.47
CA LEU A 6 14.57 28.09 55.91
C LEU A 6 14.12 28.27 54.45
N VAL A 7 14.98 27.90 53.50
CA VAL A 7 14.61 27.82 52.05
C VAL A 7 14.03 26.43 51.79
N PRO A 8 12.76 26.32 51.37
CA PRO A 8 12.22 25.02 50.99
C PRO A 8 12.81 24.59 49.65
N GLY A 9 13.57 23.50 49.65
CA GLY A 9 14.06 22.87 48.44
C GLY A 9 12.89 22.30 47.62
N ILE A 10 12.64 22.87 46.44
CA ILE A 10 11.71 22.33 45.46
C ILE A 10 12.41 21.16 44.80
N PHE A 11 12.02 19.93 45.15
CA PHE A 11 12.41 18.71 44.45
C PHE A 11 11.61 18.63 43.14
N LEU A 12 12.21 19.03 42.04
CA LEU A 12 11.71 18.74 40.68
C LEU A 12 11.87 17.26 40.42
N LEU A 13 10.80 16.51 40.65
CA LEU A 13 10.66 15.13 40.14
C LEU A 13 10.57 15.19 38.59
N SER A 14 11.68 14.94 37.95
CA SER A 14 11.71 14.70 36.51
C SER A 14 10.93 13.41 36.21
N ILE A 15 9.66 13.52 35.89
CA ILE A 15 8.89 12.41 35.33
C ILE A 15 9.45 12.19 33.90
N SER A 16 10.43 11.31 33.79
CA SER A 16 10.84 10.76 32.50
C SER A 16 9.67 9.91 31.97
N GLY A 17 8.72 10.54 31.31
CA GLY A 17 7.70 9.84 30.59
C GLY A 17 8.37 9.10 29.45
N PHE A 18 8.60 7.80 29.61
CA PHE A 18 8.93 6.95 28.47
C PHE A 18 7.75 7.02 27.51
N ALA A 19 7.93 7.71 26.38
CA ALA A 19 6.94 7.69 25.30
C ALA A 19 6.73 6.22 24.91
N GLN A 20 5.50 5.74 25.09
CA GLN A 20 5.15 4.37 24.69
C GLN A 20 5.34 4.25 23.18
N LYS A 21 6.11 3.27 22.74
CA LYS A 21 6.27 2.95 21.34
C LYS A 21 4.91 2.56 20.76
N GLN A 22 4.47 3.28 19.73
CA GLN A 22 3.21 2.99 19.04
C GLN A 22 3.42 1.93 17.95
N ASN A 23 2.44 1.08 17.78
CA ASN A 23 2.41 0.13 16.67
C ASN A 23 2.13 0.86 15.38
N VAL A 24 2.71 0.36 14.28
CA VAL A 24 2.51 0.90 12.94
C VAL A 24 1.96 -0.20 12.04
N LEU A 25 0.78 0.05 11.49
CA LEU A 25 0.21 -0.73 10.39
C LEU A 25 0.27 0.12 9.12
N PHE A 26 1.14 -0.27 8.19
CA PHE A 26 1.30 0.38 6.89
C PHE A 26 0.50 -0.39 5.83
N ILE A 27 -0.58 0.19 5.31
CA ILE A 27 -1.43 -0.43 4.30
C ILE A 27 -1.17 0.24 2.94
N ALA A 28 -0.84 -0.56 1.94
CA ALA A 28 -0.68 -0.12 0.56
C ALA A 28 -1.66 -0.88 -0.35
N ALA A 29 -2.35 -0.18 -1.22
CA ALA A 29 -3.15 -0.77 -2.31
C ALA A 29 -2.53 -0.36 -3.65
N ASP A 30 -2.48 -1.28 -4.61
CA ASP A 30 -1.82 -1.07 -5.89
C ASP A 30 -2.80 -0.46 -6.91
N ASP A 31 -2.41 0.66 -7.49
CA ASP A 31 -3.21 1.43 -8.47
C ASP A 31 -4.57 1.94 -7.93
N LEU A 32 -4.70 2.13 -6.62
CA LEU A 32 -5.90 2.71 -6.04
C LEU A 32 -6.02 4.19 -6.42
N SER A 33 -7.12 4.54 -7.07
CA SER A 33 -7.46 5.90 -7.43
C SER A 33 -8.20 6.63 -6.29
N CYS A 34 -8.59 7.89 -6.55
CA CYS A 34 -9.42 8.67 -5.62
C CYS A 34 -10.92 8.32 -5.68
N ALA A 35 -11.31 7.21 -6.35
CA ALA A 35 -12.69 6.74 -6.37
C ALA A 35 -13.07 6.08 -5.04
N LEU A 36 -13.16 6.89 -3.98
CA LEU A 36 -13.48 6.51 -2.61
C LEU A 36 -14.47 7.51 -2.02
N GLY A 37 -15.35 7.05 -1.12
CA GLY A 37 -16.32 7.93 -0.45
C GLY A 37 -15.68 9.11 0.27
N CYS A 38 -14.56 8.89 0.97
CA CYS A 38 -13.81 9.94 1.67
C CYS A 38 -13.21 11.03 0.75
N TYR A 39 -13.10 10.76 -0.54
CA TYR A 39 -12.71 11.74 -1.56
C TYR A 39 -13.90 12.30 -2.35
N GLY A 40 -15.13 11.94 -1.95
CA GLY A 40 -16.36 12.47 -2.53
C GLY A 40 -16.90 11.69 -3.73
N ASP A 41 -16.40 10.47 -3.98
CA ASP A 41 -16.98 9.60 -5.00
C ASP A 41 -18.41 9.20 -4.58
N PRO A 42 -19.43 9.47 -5.43
CA PRO A 42 -20.82 9.23 -5.05
C PRO A 42 -21.27 7.77 -5.22
N ILE A 43 -20.46 6.92 -5.86
CA ILE A 43 -20.79 5.54 -6.22
C ILE A 43 -20.06 4.56 -5.34
N ALA A 44 -18.76 4.80 -5.08
CA ALA A 44 -17.91 3.89 -4.34
C ALA A 44 -18.40 3.67 -2.90
N GLN A 45 -18.61 2.42 -2.53
CA GLN A 45 -19.03 2.02 -1.18
C GLN A 45 -17.80 1.60 -0.36
N THR A 46 -17.20 2.55 0.34
CA THR A 46 -15.92 2.36 1.08
C THR A 46 -16.05 2.66 2.58
N PRO A 47 -17.03 2.08 3.30
CA PRO A 47 -17.40 2.50 4.66
C PRO A 47 -16.26 2.38 5.68
N HIS A 48 -15.34 1.44 5.52
CA HIS A 48 -14.22 1.26 6.43
C HIS A 48 -13.12 2.29 6.20
N LEU A 49 -12.81 2.62 4.94
CA LEU A 49 -11.88 3.69 4.58
C LEU A 49 -12.44 5.06 4.96
N ASP A 50 -13.73 5.29 4.72
CA ASP A 50 -14.43 6.53 5.10
C ASP A 50 -14.38 6.75 6.61
N ARG A 51 -14.60 5.70 7.40
CA ARG A 51 -14.48 5.75 8.87
C ARG A 51 -13.04 6.04 9.31
N LEU A 52 -12.03 5.42 8.67
CA LEU A 52 -10.63 5.70 8.96
C LEU A 52 -10.30 7.18 8.66
N ALA A 53 -10.71 7.68 7.50
CA ALA A 53 -10.52 9.07 7.10
C ALA A 53 -11.19 10.05 8.09
N ALA A 54 -12.40 9.72 8.58
CA ALA A 54 -13.14 10.54 9.54
C ALA A 54 -12.48 10.60 10.94
N THR A 55 -11.66 9.61 11.29
CA THR A 55 -10.99 9.53 12.61
C THR A 55 -9.50 9.88 12.56
N GLY A 56 -8.96 10.08 11.36
CA GLY A 56 -7.56 10.38 11.13
C GLY A 56 -7.34 11.65 10.34
N VAL A 57 -6.27 11.68 9.56
CA VAL A 57 -5.95 12.77 8.62
C VAL A 57 -6.09 12.24 7.20
N CYS A 58 -6.99 12.86 6.43
CA CYS A 58 -7.15 12.57 5.00
C CYS A 58 -6.36 13.57 4.18
N PHE A 59 -5.39 13.09 3.40
CA PHE A 59 -4.59 13.92 2.50
C PHE A 59 -5.28 14.02 1.14
N LEU A 60 -5.80 15.20 0.80
CA LEU A 60 -6.49 15.44 -0.48
C LEU A 60 -5.51 15.59 -1.66
N ASN A 61 -4.27 15.98 -1.38
CA ASN A 61 -3.23 16.24 -2.37
C ASN A 61 -1.95 15.49 -2.02
N ALA A 62 -1.95 14.18 -2.27
CA ALA A 62 -0.76 13.33 -2.14
C ALA A 62 -0.33 12.84 -3.53
N TYR A 63 0.95 13.02 -3.87
CA TYR A 63 1.47 12.74 -5.20
C TYR A 63 2.61 11.75 -5.17
N ASN A 64 2.65 10.87 -6.16
CA ASN A 64 3.78 9.98 -6.38
C ASN A 64 4.99 10.75 -6.90
N GLN A 65 6.19 10.28 -6.55
CA GLN A 65 7.43 10.82 -7.09
C GLN A 65 7.61 10.46 -8.58
N LEU A 66 7.18 9.27 -8.97
CA LEU A 66 7.03 8.80 -10.33
C LEU A 66 5.86 7.81 -10.35
N PRO A 67 4.76 8.05 -11.12
CA PRO A 67 3.55 7.24 -11.07
C PRO A 67 3.72 5.90 -11.81
N LEU A 68 4.62 5.06 -11.32
CA LEU A 68 4.92 3.72 -11.77
C LEU A 68 5.26 2.85 -10.55
N CYS A 69 4.84 1.60 -10.53
CA CYS A 69 4.89 0.74 -9.34
C CYS A 69 6.26 0.68 -8.67
N ASN A 70 7.32 0.29 -9.40
CA ASN A 70 8.64 0.09 -8.82
C ASN A 70 9.26 1.40 -8.28
N PRO A 71 9.37 2.49 -9.07
CA PRO A 71 9.94 3.74 -8.57
C PRO A 71 9.15 4.34 -7.39
N THR A 72 7.81 4.30 -7.43
CA THR A 72 6.97 4.76 -6.32
C THR A 72 7.28 3.99 -5.04
N ARG A 73 7.29 2.66 -5.11
CA ARG A 73 7.49 1.79 -3.94
C ARG A 73 8.91 1.92 -3.38
N ALA A 74 9.91 1.94 -4.26
CA ALA A 74 11.28 2.18 -3.86
C ALA A 74 11.45 3.55 -3.18
N SER A 75 10.82 4.61 -3.71
CA SER A 75 10.85 5.95 -3.12
C SER A 75 10.17 6.00 -1.74
N VAL A 76 8.99 5.36 -1.60
CA VAL A 76 8.26 5.29 -0.32
C VAL A 76 9.10 4.58 0.74
N MET A 77 9.71 3.46 0.38
CA MET A 77 10.47 2.65 1.35
C MET A 77 11.85 3.23 1.69
N THR A 78 12.48 3.95 0.78
CA THR A 78 13.82 4.54 1.01
C THR A 78 13.77 6.00 1.45
N GLY A 79 12.66 6.72 1.20
CA GLY A 79 12.58 8.17 1.37
C GLY A 79 13.39 8.95 0.33
N LEU A 80 13.91 8.28 -0.71
CA LEU A 80 14.76 8.87 -1.74
C LEU A 80 13.97 9.06 -3.05
N ARG A 81 14.32 10.10 -3.81
CA ARG A 81 13.71 10.34 -5.12
C ARG A 81 14.21 9.34 -6.17
N PRO A 82 13.41 9.04 -7.21
CA PRO A 82 13.84 8.21 -8.34
C PRO A 82 15.17 8.62 -8.94
N ASP A 83 15.44 9.93 -9.03
CA ASP A 83 16.72 10.47 -9.53
C ASP A 83 17.93 10.06 -8.69
N THR A 84 17.75 9.87 -7.39
CA THR A 84 18.81 9.43 -6.48
C THR A 84 19.02 7.92 -6.56
N ILE A 85 17.92 7.15 -6.58
CA ILE A 85 17.96 5.67 -6.59
C ILE A 85 18.08 5.10 -8.01
N LYS A 86 18.01 5.93 -9.06
CA LYS A 86 18.05 5.58 -10.50
C LYS A 86 17.04 4.52 -10.91
N VAL A 87 15.89 4.46 -10.23
CA VAL A 87 14.81 3.56 -10.54
C VAL A 87 13.70 4.32 -11.28
N TYR A 88 13.60 4.09 -12.59
CA TYR A 88 12.65 4.75 -13.48
C TYR A 88 11.74 3.75 -14.21
N ASP A 89 12.00 2.45 -14.03
CA ASP A 89 11.35 1.33 -14.70
C ASP A 89 10.91 0.24 -13.70
N LEU A 90 10.46 -0.89 -14.22
CA LEU A 90 10.00 -2.02 -13.42
C LEU A 90 11.08 -3.07 -13.14
N ASP A 91 12.27 -2.92 -13.74
CA ASP A 91 13.29 -3.98 -13.78
C ASP A 91 14.50 -3.73 -12.89
N ARG A 92 14.74 -2.46 -12.50
CA ARG A 92 15.90 -2.10 -11.68
C ARG A 92 15.58 -2.14 -10.18
N HIS A 93 16.44 -2.82 -9.41
CA HIS A 93 16.35 -2.78 -7.95
C HIS A 93 17.08 -1.55 -7.38
N PHE A 94 16.51 -0.86 -6.37
CA PHE A 94 17.14 0.33 -5.79
C PHE A 94 18.50 0.05 -5.13
N ARG A 95 18.74 -1.19 -4.66
CA ARG A 95 20.03 -1.60 -4.08
C ARG A 95 21.17 -1.60 -5.06
N ASP A 96 20.91 -1.63 -6.37
CA ASP A 96 21.96 -1.55 -7.40
C ASP A 96 22.66 -0.19 -7.39
N GLU A 97 21.94 0.88 -7.04
CA GLU A 97 22.48 2.24 -6.98
C GLU A 97 22.82 2.68 -5.55
N VAL A 98 21.98 2.32 -4.58
CA VAL A 98 22.10 2.74 -3.18
C VAL A 98 22.09 1.52 -2.25
N PRO A 99 23.16 0.68 -2.28
CA PRO A 99 23.19 -0.59 -1.55
C PRO A 99 23.01 -0.43 -0.03
N ASP A 100 23.48 0.68 0.52
CA ASP A 100 23.47 0.97 1.96
C ASP A 100 22.25 1.77 2.41
N ALA A 101 21.27 2.04 1.52
CA ALA A 101 20.08 2.78 1.88
C ALA A 101 19.33 2.09 3.03
N VAL A 102 19.00 2.86 4.05
CA VAL A 102 18.18 2.40 5.17
C VAL A 102 16.73 2.60 4.82
N THR A 103 15.99 1.52 4.71
CA THR A 103 14.57 1.56 4.39
C THR A 103 13.72 1.94 5.61
N LEU A 104 12.47 2.36 5.37
CA LEU A 104 11.51 2.73 6.42
C LEU A 104 11.40 1.63 7.48
N SER A 105 11.17 0.39 7.07
CA SER A 105 11.08 -0.74 7.99
C SER A 105 12.40 -1.04 8.72
N GLN A 106 13.54 -0.90 8.05
CA GLN A 106 14.86 -1.01 8.71
C GLN A 106 15.05 0.08 9.78
N GLN A 107 14.56 1.30 9.52
CA GLN A 107 14.62 2.37 10.51
C GLN A 107 13.82 2.02 11.77
N PHE A 108 12.63 1.44 11.61
CA PHE A 108 11.86 0.92 12.75
C PHE A 108 12.61 -0.20 13.47
N MET A 109 13.17 -1.18 12.75
CA MET A 109 13.96 -2.27 13.35
C MET A 109 15.16 -1.77 14.15
N LYS A 110 15.91 -0.77 13.63
CA LYS A 110 17.02 -0.14 14.34
C LYS A 110 16.61 0.48 15.69
N HIS A 111 15.36 0.87 15.83
CA HIS A 111 14.81 1.42 17.07
C HIS A 111 14.04 0.41 17.91
N GLY A 112 14.12 -0.88 17.57
CA GLY A 112 13.57 -1.98 18.35
C GLY A 112 12.08 -2.24 18.11
N TRP A 113 11.56 -1.96 16.91
CA TRP A 113 10.30 -2.50 16.42
C TRP A 113 10.54 -3.83 15.71
N TRP A 114 9.61 -4.76 15.87
CA TRP A 114 9.55 -5.90 14.97
C TRP A 114 8.96 -5.46 13.62
N ALA A 115 9.53 -5.92 12.49
CA ALA A 115 9.06 -5.55 11.16
C ALA A 115 8.73 -6.76 10.31
N GLY A 116 7.51 -6.80 9.78
CA GLY A 116 7.06 -7.83 8.86
C GLY A 116 6.19 -7.27 7.74
N ARG A 117 6.13 -8.00 6.62
CA ARG A 117 5.22 -7.66 5.52
C ARG A 117 4.40 -8.86 5.05
N VAL A 118 3.23 -8.55 4.52
CA VAL A 118 2.35 -9.49 3.83
C VAL A 118 1.98 -8.89 2.48
N GLY A 119 2.20 -9.62 1.37
CA GLY A 119 1.84 -9.21 0.02
C GLY A 119 2.75 -8.12 -0.58
N LYS A 120 2.19 -7.29 -1.46
CA LYS A 120 2.91 -6.39 -2.36
C LYS A 120 3.32 -5.07 -1.68
N ILE A 121 4.52 -4.99 -1.13
CA ILE A 121 5.12 -3.74 -0.64
C ILE A 121 6.13 -3.19 -1.65
N TYR A 122 7.11 -3.97 -2.04
CA TYR A 122 7.96 -3.69 -3.20
C TYR A 122 7.28 -4.11 -4.50
N HIS A 123 7.95 -3.98 -5.62
CA HIS A 123 7.35 -4.27 -6.93
C HIS A 123 7.12 -5.78 -7.15
N TYR A 124 5.97 -6.09 -7.71
CA TYR A 124 5.59 -7.42 -8.21
C TYR A 124 4.94 -7.29 -9.57
N ASN A 125 5.30 -8.15 -10.49
CA ASN A 125 4.59 -8.31 -11.76
C ASN A 125 3.24 -9.01 -11.50
N VAL A 126 2.14 -8.28 -11.67
CA VAL A 126 0.78 -8.79 -11.41
C VAL A 126 0.18 -9.31 -12.71
N PRO A 127 -0.41 -10.49 -12.76
CA PRO A 127 -0.53 -11.47 -11.68
C PRO A 127 0.66 -12.45 -11.61
N ALA A 128 1.66 -12.34 -12.48
CA ALA A 128 2.71 -13.36 -12.67
C ALA A 128 3.49 -13.67 -11.40
N SER A 129 3.80 -12.65 -10.58
CA SER A 129 4.61 -12.79 -9.37
C SER A 129 3.81 -12.96 -8.08
N ILE A 130 2.47 -13.08 -8.14
CA ILE A 130 1.65 -13.39 -6.96
C ILE A 130 2.10 -14.73 -6.37
N GLY A 131 2.31 -14.78 -5.05
CA GLY A 131 2.79 -15.96 -4.34
C GLY A 131 4.31 -16.12 -4.32
N THR A 132 5.07 -15.18 -4.90
CA THR A 132 6.53 -15.16 -4.89
C THR A 132 7.08 -13.99 -4.05
N ASP A 133 8.40 -13.90 -3.92
CA ASP A 133 9.03 -12.75 -3.27
C ASP A 133 9.00 -11.47 -4.13
N GLY A 134 8.69 -11.59 -5.42
CA GLY A 134 8.69 -10.43 -6.33
C GLY A 134 10.06 -9.73 -6.34
N PHE A 135 10.04 -8.41 -6.34
CA PHE A 135 11.25 -7.57 -6.34
C PHE A 135 11.54 -7.04 -4.93
N ASP A 136 11.41 -7.94 -3.92
CA ASP A 136 11.53 -7.61 -2.49
C ASP A 136 12.93 -7.17 -2.07
N ASP A 137 13.02 -6.57 -0.89
CA ASP A 137 14.26 -6.24 -0.20
C ASP A 137 14.35 -7.04 1.11
N PRO A 138 14.96 -8.25 1.11
CA PRO A 138 15.01 -9.10 2.29
C PRO A 138 15.54 -8.42 3.56
N PRO A 139 16.56 -7.53 3.50
CA PRO A 139 17.03 -6.83 4.69
C PRO A 139 16.00 -5.91 5.35
N SER A 140 14.94 -5.55 4.65
CA SER A 140 13.86 -4.70 5.15
C SER A 140 12.93 -5.39 6.15
N TRP A 141 13.00 -6.73 6.31
CA TRP A 141 11.98 -7.50 7.02
C TRP A 141 12.56 -8.62 7.89
N GLN A 142 11.95 -8.87 9.03
CA GLN A 142 12.19 -10.06 9.85
C GLN A 142 11.25 -11.20 9.45
N LYS A 143 10.11 -10.87 8.83
CA LYS A 143 9.16 -11.84 8.31
C LYS A 143 8.53 -11.33 7.02
N THR A 144 8.44 -12.21 6.03
CA THR A 144 7.72 -11.98 4.77
C THR A 144 6.70 -13.09 4.55
N VAL A 145 5.52 -12.73 4.07
CA VAL A 145 4.47 -13.69 3.71
C VAL A 145 3.91 -13.32 2.34
N ASN A 146 3.88 -14.29 1.43
CA ASN A 146 3.41 -14.13 0.06
C ASN A 146 2.22 -15.08 -0.18
N PRO A 147 0.99 -14.73 0.19
CA PRO A 147 -0.17 -15.56 -0.05
C PRO A 147 -0.42 -15.74 -1.54
N ILE A 148 -1.05 -16.86 -1.88
CA ILE A 148 -1.51 -17.19 -3.22
C ILE A 148 -2.94 -17.72 -3.13
N GLY A 149 -3.87 -16.98 -3.65
CA GLY A 149 -5.30 -17.27 -3.59
C GLY A 149 -5.86 -17.75 -4.93
N ARG A 150 -7.19 -17.90 -4.96
CA ARG A 150 -7.93 -18.34 -6.14
C ARG A 150 -7.77 -17.42 -7.33
N ASP A 151 -7.66 -16.12 -7.12
CA ASP A 151 -7.41 -15.12 -8.18
C ASP A 151 -6.15 -15.43 -9.00
N LYS A 152 -5.21 -16.21 -8.43
CA LYS A 152 -4.06 -16.72 -9.16
C LYS A 152 -4.32 -18.10 -9.77
N THR A 153 -4.97 -19.01 -9.05
CA THR A 153 -5.25 -20.38 -9.57
C THR A 153 -6.31 -20.36 -10.67
N ASP A 154 -7.27 -19.45 -10.58
CA ASP A 154 -8.37 -19.27 -11.53
C ASP A 154 -8.03 -18.28 -12.68
N GLU A 155 -6.75 -17.95 -12.85
CA GLU A 155 -6.24 -16.95 -13.83
C GLU A 155 -6.73 -17.21 -15.26
N SER A 156 -6.92 -18.48 -15.62
CA SER A 156 -7.45 -18.88 -16.95
C SER A 156 -8.90 -18.47 -17.19
N LEU A 157 -9.65 -18.13 -16.14
CA LEU A 157 -11.04 -17.68 -16.21
C LEU A 157 -11.16 -16.16 -16.41
N ILE A 158 -10.05 -15.43 -16.32
CA ILE A 158 -10.05 -13.96 -16.44
C ILE A 158 -10.43 -13.59 -17.87
N PHE A 159 -11.50 -12.82 -18.01
CA PHE A 159 -11.87 -12.23 -19.29
C PHE A 159 -10.87 -11.14 -19.68
N ASN A 160 -10.42 -11.17 -20.92
CA ASN A 160 -9.51 -10.16 -21.47
C ASN A 160 -10.18 -9.49 -22.69
N ALA A 161 -10.50 -8.22 -22.57
CA ALA A 161 -11.11 -7.43 -23.64
C ALA A 161 -10.14 -7.19 -24.82
N GLU A 162 -8.83 -7.35 -24.60
CA GLU A 162 -7.78 -7.18 -25.60
C GLU A 162 -6.92 -8.45 -25.69
N PRO A 163 -7.39 -9.54 -26.32
CA PRO A 163 -6.72 -10.85 -26.29
C PRO A 163 -5.28 -10.87 -26.82
N HIS A 164 -4.89 -9.86 -27.60
CA HIS A 164 -3.53 -9.70 -28.12
C HIS A 164 -2.55 -9.08 -27.10
N ARG A 165 -3.05 -8.59 -25.97
CA ARG A 165 -2.25 -8.03 -24.87
C ARG A 165 -2.28 -8.96 -23.65
N LYS A 166 -1.28 -8.81 -22.77
CA LYS A 166 -1.27 -9.51 -21.47
C LYS A 166 -2.41 -9.00 -20.60
N ILE A 167 -3.02 -9.86 -19.79
CA ILE A 167 -4.09 -9.49 -18.85
C ILE A 167 -3.68 -8.40 -17.85
N SER A 168 -2.38 -8.27 -17.57
CA SER A 168 -1.81 -7.21 -16.73
C SER A 168 -1.70 -5.84 -17.41
N ALA A 169 -1.91 -5.78 -18.72
CA ALA A 169 -1.74 -4.57 -19.53
C ALA A 169 -2.98 -4.27 -20.41
N ALA A 170 -4.05 -4.98 -20.18
CA ALA A 170 -5.32 -4.87 -20.90
C ALA A 170 -6.48 -4.65 -19.92
N LEU A 171 -7.62 -4.21 -20.44
CA LEU A 171 -8.86 -4.23 -19.68
C LEU A 171 -9.29 -5.68 -19.47
N SER A 172 -9.06 -6.22 -18.30
CA SER A 172 -9.30 -7.61 -17.97
C SER A 172 -9.88 -7.74 -16.56
N TRP A 173 -10.84 -8.66 -16.38
CA TRP A 173 -11.52 -8.82 -15.09
C TRP A 173 -12.07 -10.23 -14.89
N LEU A 174 -12.37 -10.53 -13.62
CA LEU A 174 -13.08 -11.74 -13.20
C LEU A 174 -13.93 -11.45 -11.96
N ALA A 175 -15.24 -11.63 -12.08
CA ALA A 175 -16.12 -11.77 -10.93
C ALA A 175 -15.93 -13.19 -10.40
N ALA A 176 -14.97 -13.36 -9.49
CA ALA A 176 -14.53 -14.67 -9.02
C ALA A 176 -15.55 -15.33 -8.10
N ASP A 177 -15.66 -16.64 -8.19
CA ASP A 177 -16.35 -17.44 -7.18
C ASP A 177 -15.56 -17.48 -5.87
N GLY A 178 -16.24 -17.87 -4.78
CA GLY A 178 -15.62 -18.09 -3.49
C GLY A 178 -15.73 -16.88 -2.55
N LYS A 179 -15.06 -17.02 -1.41
CA LYS A 179 -15.09 -16.04 -0.31
C LYS A 179 -13.88 -15.10 -0.39
N ASP A 180 -13.91 -14.04 0.41
CA ASP A 180 -12.79 -13.10 0.52
C ASP A 180 -11.50 -13.80 0.93
N GLU A 181 -11.58 -14.70 1.91
CA GLU A 181 -10.44 -15.43 2.47
C GLU A 181 -9.81 -16.43 1.49
N GLU A 182 -10.46 -16.71 0.36
CA GLU A 182 -9.94 -17.56 -0.70
C GLU A 182 -9.17 -16.75 -1.76
N GLN A 183 -9.30 -15.43 -1.79
CA GLN A 183 -8.58 -14.53 -2.68
C GLN A 183 -7.24 -14.11 -2.06
N THR A 184 -6.24 -13.80 -2.88
CA THR A 184 -4.92 -13.38 -2.40
C THR A 184 -5.01 -12.20 -1.43
N ASP A 185 -5.78 -11.16 -1.78
CA ASP A 185 -5.92 -9.97 -0.93
C ASP A 185 -6.66 -10.25 0.38
N GLY A 186 -7.63 -11.14 0.38
CA GLY A 186 -8.30 -11.62 1.59
C GLY A 186 -7.37 -12.42 2.50
N MET A 187 -6.50 -13.24 1.90
CA MET A 187 -5.44 -13.94 2.64
C MET A 187 -4.40 -12.97 3.21
N ILE A 188 -4.07 -11.90 2.47
CA ILE A 188 -3.18 -10.83 2.97
C ILE A 188 -3.80 -10.17 4.21
N ALA A 189 -5.08 -9.85 4.18
CA ALA A 189 -5.78 -9.28 5.33
C ALA A 189 -5.76 -10.22 6.54
N THR A 190 -6.11 -11.49 6.32
CA THR A 190 -6.13 -12.53 7.36
C THR A 190 -4.76 -12.70 8.01
N GLU A 191 -3.71 -12.81 7.20
CA GLU A 191 -2.35 -13.03 7.69
C GLU A 191 -1.79 -11.78 8.39
N THR A 192 -2.16 -10.58 7.91
CA THR A 192 -1.82 -9.32 8.59
C THR A 192 -2.42 -9.27 9.98
N ILE A 193 -3.70 -9.63 10.13
CA ILE A 193 -4.38 -9.69 11.44
C ILE A 193 -3.68 -10.70 12.34
N ARG A 194 -3.33 -11.88 11.82
CA ARG A 194 -2.59 -12.91 12.57
C ARG A 194 -1.26 -12.39 13.09
N LEU A 195 -0.49 -11.69 12.27
CA LEU A 195 0.79 -11.10 12.70
C LEU A 195 0.59 -10.00 13.74
N MET A 196 -0.44 -9.16 13.62
CA MET A 196 -0.76 -8.15 14.62
C MET A 196 -1.10 -8.78 15.98
N GLU A 197 -1.85 -9.87 15.99
CA GLU A 197 -2.17 -10.61 17.23
C GLU A 197 -0.95 -11.30 17.83
N GLU A 198 -0.08 -11.89 17.00
CA GLU A 198 1.17 -12.53 17.42
C GLU A 198 2.11 -11.54 18.12
N HIS A 199 2.22 -10.31 17.59
CA HIS A 199 3.14 -9.28 18.06
C HIS A 199 2.49 -8.19 18.93
N LYS A 200 1.24 -8.35 19.35
CA LYS A 200 0.50 -7.30 20.10
C LYS A 200 1.13 -6.84 21.40
N LYS A 201 2.10 -7.58 21.95
CA LYS A 201 2.82 -7.22 23.19
C LYS A 201 4.10 -6.44 22.95
N ASP A 202 4.58 -6.42 21.72
CA ASP A 202 5.83 -5.78 21.31
C ASP A 202 5.53 -4.66 20.30
N PRO A 203 6.34 -3.63 20.23
CA PRO A 203 6.17 -2.62 19.18
C PRO A 203 6.46 -3.25 17.82
N PHE A 204 5.54 -3.05 16.87
CA PHE A 204 5.68 -3.59 15.53
C PHE A 204 5.48 -2.53 14.43
N PHE A 205 6.12 -2.77 13.30
CA PHE A 205 5.86 -2.19 11.99
C PHE A 205 5.40 -3.33 11.06
N ILE A 206 4.11 -3.41 10.78
CA ILE A 206 3.55 -4.41 9.87
C ILE A 206 3.07 -3.72 8.60
N ALA A 207 3.54 -4.20 7.45
CA ALA A 207 3.15 -3.71 6.15
C ALA A 207 2.24 -4.72 5.43
N ALA A 208 1.04 -4.29 5.07
CA ALA A 208 0.07 -5.05 4.30
C ALA A 208 -0.05 -4.45 2.89
N GLY A 209 0.36 -5.18 1.88
CA GLY A 209 0.35 -4.74 0.48
C GLY A 209 -0.65 -5.51 -0.35
N PHE A 210 -1.76 -4.87 -0.69
CA PHE A 210 -2.81 -5.42 -1.52
C PHE A 210 -2.48 -5.28 -2.99
N PHE A 211 -2.82 -6.29 -3.79
CA PHE A 211 -2.61 -6.29 -5.23
C PHE A 211 -3.70 -5.52 -5.98
N ARG A 212 -4.92 -5.46 -5.43
CA ARG A 212 -6.05 -4.79 -6.09
C ARG A 212 -6.16 -3.33 -5.64
N PRO A 213 -6.64 -2.46 -6.55
CA PRO A 213 -7.28 -2.71 -7.86
C PRO A 213 -6.35 -2.77 -9.08
N HIS A 214 -5.07 -3.12 -8.98
CA HIS A 214 -4.24 -3.36 -10.18
C HIS A 214 -4.87 -4.42 -11.09
N THR A 215 -4.79 -4.23 -12.41
CA THR A 215 -5.26 -5.19 -13.41
C THR A 215 -4.51 -6.54 -13.32
N PRO A 216 -5.17 -7.65 -13.59
CA PRO A 216 -6.59 -7.83 -13.88
C PRO A 216 -7.47 -7.50 -12.67
N PHE A 217 -8.66 -6.91 -12.92
CA PHE A 217 -9.62 -6.61 -11.85
C PHE A 217 -10.30 -7.89 -11.40
N VAL A 218 -9.83 -8.49 -10.33
CA VAL A 218 -10.39 -9.73 -9.77
C VAL A 218 -10.88 -9.48 -8.36
N ALA A 219 -12.14 -9.81 -8.13
CA ALA A 219 -12.76 -9.77 -6.80
C ALA A 219 -13.88 -10.80 -6.72
N PRO A 220 -14.28 -11.25 -5.52
CA PRO A 220 -15.47 -12.06 -5.36
C PRO A 220 -16.71 -11.42 -6.00
N LYS A 221 -17.50 -12.24 -6.68
CA LYS A 221 -18.69 -11.80 -7.43
C LYS A 221 -19.60 -10.85 -6.65
N LYS A 222 -19.74 -11.04 -5.33
CA LYS A 222 -20.57 -10.18 -4.47
C LYS A 222 -20.20 -8.68 -4.55
N TYR A 223 -18.94 -8.34 -4.82
CA TYR A 223 -18.51 -6.94 -4.98
C TYR A 223 -18.90 -6.38 -6.35
N PHE A 224 -18.89 -7.20 -7.40
CA PHE A 224 -19.42 -6.81 -8.70
C PHE A 224 -20.94 -6.58 -8.64
N ASP A 225 -21.65 -7.41 -7.89
CA ASP A 225 -23.11 -7.31 -7.72
C ASP A 225 -23.53 -6.03 -6.95
N MET A 226 -22.62 -5.38 -6.22
CA MET A 226 -22.87 -4.10 -5.56
C MET A 226 -22.98 -2.94 -6.55
N TYR A 227 -22.54 -3.12 -7.78
CA TYR A 227 -22.40 -2.08 -8.80
C TYR A 227 -23.05 -2.53 -10.11
N PRO A 228 -24.40 -2.47 -10.23
CA PRO A 228 -25.09 -2.78 -11.47
C PRO A 228 -24.59 -1.90 -12.63
N LEU A 229 -24.34 -2.53 -13.77
CA LEU A 229 -23.72 -1.83 -14.91
C LEU A 229 -24.55 -0.63 -15.38
N GLU A 230 -25.86 -0.73 -15.31
CA GLU A 230 -26.82 0.34 -15.67
C GLU A 230 -26.74 1.58 -14.75
N GLU A 231 -26.18 1.41 -13.54
CA GLU A 231 -26.00 2.51 -12.59
C GLU A 231 -24.59 3.15 -12.72
N MET A 232 -23.68 2.50 -13.44
CA MET A 232 -22.32 2.98 -13.62
C MET A 232 -22.28 4.19 -14.57
N ARG A 233 -21.46 5.16 -14.21
CA ARG A 233 -21.22 6.35 -15.03
C ARG A 233 -19.76 6.41 -15.43
N LEU A 234 -19.53 6.69 -16.70
CA LEU A 234 -18.18 7.00 -17.16
C LEU A 234 -17.75 8.34 -16.54
N PRO A 235 -16.48 8.50 -16.17
CA PRO A 235 -15.93 9.79 -15.77
C PRO A 235 -16.20 10.84 -16.85
N PHE A 236 -16.57 12.04 -16.42
CA PHE A 236 -16.69 13.16 -17.34
C PHE A 236 -15.28 13.54 -17.84
N ALA A 237 -15.13 13.56 -19.15
CA ALA A 237 -13.94 14.05 -19.83
C ALA A 237 -14.40 15.15 -20.80
N PRO A 238 -14.06 16.42 -20.58
CA PRO A 238 -14.37 17.49 -21.51
C PRO A 238 -13.63 17.30 -22.83
N SER A 239 -14.16 17.88 -23.92
CA SER A 239 -13.57 17.71 -25.27
C SER A 239 -12.17 18.29 -25.39
N ASP A 240 -11.83 19.26 -24.54
CA ASP A 240 -10.54 19.97 -24.46
C ASP A 240 -9.62 19.47 -23.35
N ASP A 241 -9.97 18.35 -22.71
CA ASP A 241 -9.24 17.76 -21.58
C ASP A 241 -7.72 17.53 -21.81
N ARG A 242 -7.33 17.49 -23.11
CA ARG A 242 -5.93 17.25 -23.49
C ARG A 242 -5.17 18.50 -23.90
N GLU A 243 -5.81 19.66 -23.98
CA GLU A 243 -5.20 20.84 -24.55
C GLU A 243 -4.11 21.45 -23.65
N ASP A 244 -4.25 21.31 -22.32
CA ASP A 244 -3.31 21.81 -21.33
C ASP A 244 -2.27 20.77 -20.89
N ILE A 245 -2.35 19.53 -21.41
CA ILE A 245 -1.41 18.47 -21.07
C ILE A 245 -0.15 18.57 -21.92
N PRO A 246 1.05 18.71 -21.30
CA PRO A 246 2.32 18.71 -22.05
C PRO A 246 2.49 17.43 -22.87
N THR A 247 2.98 17.54 -24.12
CA THR A 247 3.18 16.40 -25.00
C THR A 247 4.00 15.26 -24.36
N ALA A 248 4.99 15.61 -23.52
CA ALA A 248 5.81 14.63 -22.81
C ALA A 248 5.03 13.79 -21.78
N ALA A 249 3.84 14.21 -21.37
CA ALA A 249 3.00 13.46 -20.45
C ALA A 249 2.14 12.39 -21.13
N PHE A 250 2.06 12.41 -22.46
CA PHE A 250 1.37 11.35 -23.19
C PHE A 250 2.27 10.13 -23.36
N ALA A 251 1.72 8.95 -23.06
CA ALA A 251 2.40 7.70 -23.36
C ALA A 251 2.58 7.57 -24.89
N HIS A 252 3.78 7.30 -25.33
CA HIS A 252 4.02 6.88 -26.71
C HIS A 252 3.52 5.43 -26.86
N GLN A 253 2.44 5.27 -27.59
CA GLN A 253 1.91 3.95 -27.98
C GLN A 253 2.55 3.49 -29.27
#